data_6e8e81dae90f199ad5a85f03c7dafe3d
#
_entry.id   6e8e81dae90f199ad5a85f03c7dafe3d
#
_cell.length_a   1.000
_cell.length_b   1.000
_cell.length_c   1.000
_cell.angle_alpha   90.00
_cell.angle_beta   90.00
_cell.angle_gamma   90.00
#
_symmetry.space_group_name_H-M   'P 1'
#
loop_
_entity.id
_entity.type
_entity.pdbx_description
1 polymer ?
#
loop_
_entity_poly.entity_id
_entity_poly.type
_entity_poly.pdbx_seq_one_letter_code
_entity_poly.pdbx_strand_id
1 'polypeptide(L)'
;MKSSSSVLIKRAIAGDESAYKELLENYRGAIYNLLYKMVRNREETEDLVQEAFMKAFNALPSFNEEYSFSTWLYKIAINNCIDHMRKKKLKTYSINKPIQSKDGELGREFPDTSMSPDKQILTEEKAKIIAAAIDELPENYKIAIVLRHSEEKSYEEIAHILNIPLGTVKARIFRAREMLKKKLKGKLIR
;
A
#
# COMPACT_ATOMS: atom_id res chain seq x y z
N MET A 1 -16.00 -12.40 -9.56
CA MET A 1 -14.67 -11.82 -9.84
C MET A 1 -13.48 -12.78 -9.72
N LYS A 2 -13.50 -13.83 -8.88
CA LYS A 2 -12.38 -14.82 -8.80
C LYS A 2 -12.16 -15.64 -10.08
N SER A 3 -13.20 -15.96 -10.85
CA SER A 3 -13.12 -16.79 -12.06
C SER A 3 -12.39 -16.13 -13.24
N SER A 4 -12.54 -14.82 -13.42
CA SER A 4 -11.90 -14.08 -14.52
C SER A 4 -10.39 -13.95 -14.31
N SER A 5 -9.94 -13.67 -13.08
CA SER A 5 -8.51 -13.53 -12.78
C SER A 5 -7.74 -14.85 -12.94
N SER A 6 -8.35 -16.01 -12.58
CA SER A 6 -7.68 -17.32 -12.69
C SER A 6 -7.41 -17.69 -14.16
N VAL A 7 -8.36 -17.42 -15.07
CA VAL A 7 -8.15 -17.64 -16.50
C VAL A 7 -7.04 -16.75 -17.05
N LEU A 8 -7.03 -15.47 -16.65
CA LEU A 8 -6.04 -14.50 -17.08
C LEU A 8 -4.62 -14.90 -16.63
N ILE A 9 -4.50 -15.35 -15.37
CA ILE A 9 -3.24 -15.83 -14.81
C ILE A 9 -2.72 -17.05 -15.58
N LYS A 10 -3.59 -18.02 -15.87
CA LYS A 10 -3.20 -19.23 -16.65
C LYS A 10 -2.71 -18.87 -18.06
N ARG A 11 -3.37 -17.91 -18.72
CA ARG A 11 -2.93 -17.41 -20.03
C ARG A 11 -1.56 -16.73 -19.92
N ALA A 12 -1.36 -15.90 -18.91
CA ALA A 12 -0.08 -15.25 -18.68
C ALA A 12 1.04 -16.29 -18.42
N ILE A 13 0.80 -17.32 -17.59
CA ILE A 13 1.76 -18.40 -17.35
C ILE A 13 2.10 -19.14 -18.67
N ALA A 14 1.14 -19.26 -19.59
CA ALA A 14 1.37 -19.85 -20.90
C ALA A 14 2.12 -18.93 -21.88
N GLY A 15 2.52 -17.71 -21.46
CA GLY A 15 3.29 -16.77 -22.26
C GLY A 15 2.45 -15.80 -23.10
N ASP A 16 1.15 -15.67 -22.83
CA ASP A 16 0.28 -14.71 -23.50
C ASP A 16 0.58 -13.28 -23.03
N GLU A 17 1.26 -12.49 -23.87
CA GLU A 17 1.64 -11.11 -23.57
C GLU A 17 0.41 -10.19 -23.32
N SER A 18 -0.72 -10.46 -24.00
CA SER A 18 -1.93 -9.68 -23.78
C SER A 18 -2.50 -9.88 -22.39
N ALA A 19 -2.36 -11.10 -21.83
CA ALA A 19 -2.77 -11.40 -20.46
C ALA A 19 -1.87 -10.70 -19.43
N TYR A 20 -0.56 -10.58 -19.66
CA TYR A 20 0.33 -9.78 -18.82
C TYR A 20 -0.08 -8.31 -18.82
N LYS A 21 -0.35 -7.73 -19.99
CA LYS A 21 -0.77 -6.33 -20.11
C LYS A 21 -2.07 -6.09 -19.36
N GLU A 22 -3.05 -6.96 -19.49
CA GLU A 22 -4.33 -6.86 -18.80
C GLU A 22 -4.17 -6.98 -17.26
N LEU A 23 -3.31 -7.90 -16.78
CA LEU A 23 -2.98 -7.99 -15.35
C LEU A 23 -2.33 -6.70 -14.84
N LEU A 24 -1.39 -6.13 -15.60
CA LEU A 24 -0.76 -4.87 -15.25
C LEU A 24 -1.77 -3.72 -15.19
N GLU A 25 -2.61 -3.57 -16.19
CA GLU A 25 -3.66 -2.53 -16.24
C GLU A 25 -4.63 -2.64 -15.05
N ASN A 26 -5.04 -3.87 -14.71
CA ASN A 26 -5.99 -4.13 -13.63
C ASN A 26 -5.43 -3.83 -12.23
N TYR A 27 -4.14 -4.01 -12.02
CA TYR A 27 -3.56 -3.93 -10.66
C TYR A 27 -2.59 -2.75 -10.47
N ARG A 28 -2.11 -2.10 -11.53
CA ARG A 28 -1.12 -1.02 -11.45
C ARG A 28 -1.56 0.12 -10.54
N GLY A 29 -2.82 0.57 -10.68
CA GLY A 29 -3.36 1.67 -9.89
C GLY A 29 -3.40 1.34 -8.39
N ALA A 30 -3.84 0.12 -8.03
CA ALA A 30 -3.89 -0.32 -6.64
C ALA A 30 -2.48 -0.44 -6.03
N ILE A 31 -1.53 -1.04 -6.76
CA ILE A 31 -0.12 -1.14 -6.32
C ILE A 31 0.52 0.24 -6.19
N TYR A 32 0.30 1.13 -7.15
CA TYR A 32 0.81 2.51 -7.08
C TYR A 32 0.31 3.23 -5.83
N ASN A 33 -1.01 3.23 -5.59
CA ASN A 33 -1.61 3.88 -4.43
C ASN A 33 -1.09 3.33 -3.11
N LEU A 34 -0.93 2.01 -3.01
CA LEU A 34 -0.38 1.35 -1.84
C LEU A 34 1.07 1.77 -1.58
N LEU A 35 1.94 1.70 -2.59
CA LEU A 35 3.35 2.05 -2.47
C LEU A 35 3.54 3.56 -2.25
N TYR A 36 2.74 4.40 -2.89
CA TYR A 36 2.78 5.85 -2.67
C TYR A 36 2.43 6.24 -1.22
N LYS A 37 1.47 5.55 -0.60
CA LYS A 37 1.17 5.73 0.84
C LYS A 37 2.37 5.39 1.73
N MET A 38 3.29 4.52 1.28
CA MET A 38 4.47 4.12 2.03
C MET A 38 5.66 5.07 1.80
N VAL A 39 5.94 5.42 0.54
CA VAL A 39 7.19 6.12 0.14
C VAL A 39 7.02 7.64 0.06
N ARG A 40 5.83 8.13 -0.32
CA ARG A 40 5.50 9.56 -0.48
C ARG A 40 6.44 10.29 -1.46
N ASN A 41 6.99 9.60 -2.44
CA ASN A 41 7.74 10.15 -3.54
C ASN A 41 7.25 9.52 -4.83
N ARG A 42 6.89 10.33 -5.82
CA ARG A 42 6.22 9.90 -7.04
C ARG A 42 7.14 9.08 -7.95
N GLU A 43 8.34 9.56 -8.16
CA GLU A 43 9.35 8.90 -9.00
C GLU A 43 9.75 7.54 -8.40
N GLU A 44 10.11 7.52 -7.12
CA GLU A 44 10.43 6.27 -6.42
C GLU A 44 9.26 5.28 -6.43
N THR A 45 8.01 5.77 -6.38
CA THR A 45 6.83 4.90 -6.43
C THR A 45 6.68 4.26 -7.79
N GLU A 46 6.85 5.02 -8.89
CA GLU A 46 6.79 4.47 -10.25
C GLU A 46 7.85 3.39 -10.46
N ASP A 47 9.08 3.63 -10.02
CA ASP A 47 10.17 2.65 -10.10
C ASP A 47 9.84 1.37 -9.33
N LEU A 48 9.33 1.52 -8.10
CA LEU A 48 8.94 0.38 -7.27
C LEU A 48 7.76 -0.40 -7.83
N VAL A 49 6.79 0.27 -8.46
CA VAL A 49 5.68 -0.38 -9.17
C VAL A 49 6.22 -1.22 -10.32
N GLN A 50 7.08 -0.64 -11.15
CA GLN A 50 7.68 -1.35 -12.28
C GLN A 50 8.48 -2.57 -11.80
N GLU A 51 9.32 -2.40 -10.80
CA GLU A 51 10.12 -3.49 -10.23
C GLU A 51 9.24 -4.59 -9.60
N ALA A 52 8.15 -4.21 -8.91
CA ALA A 52 7.20 -5.15 -8.33
C ALA A 52 6.54 -6.02 -9.40
N PHE A 53 6.09 -5.43 -10.51
CA PHE A 53 5.51 -6.19 -11.62
C PHE A 53 6.53 -7.07 -12.33
N MET A 54 7.76 -6.60 -12.56
CA MET A 54 8.83 -7.44 -13.11
C MET A 54 9.07 -8.68 -12.22
N LYS A 55 9.19 -8.49 -10.90
CA LYS A 55 9.35 -9.60 -9.95
C LYS A 55 8.14 -10.53 -9.93
N ALA A 56 6.92 -9.96 -9.97
CA ALA A 56 5.68 -10.73 -9.99
C ALA A 56 5.58 -11.58 -11.26
N PHE A 57 5.84 -11.03 -12.42
CA PHE A 57 5.76 -11.78 -13.68
C PHE A 57 6.82 -12.89 -13.78
N ASN A 58 8.03 -12.64 -13.30
CA ASN A 58 9.07 -13.67 -13.21
C ASN A 58 8.69 -14.80 -12.23
N ALA A 59 7.99 -14.47 -11.14
CA ALA A 59 7.53 -15.42 -10.14
C ALA A 59 6.15 -16.03 -10.43
N LEU A 60 5.46 -15.58 -11.50
CA LEU A 60 4.09 -16.00 -11.82
C LEU A 60 3.90 -17.52 -11.95
N PRO A 61 4.85 -18.29 -12.53
CA PRO A 61 4.75 -19.74 -12.55
C PRO A 61 4.69 -20.41 -11.17
N SER A 62 5.16 -19.73 -10.13
CA SER A 62 5.12 -20.22 -8.74
C SER A 62 3.86 -19.76 -7.96
N PHE A 63 2.98 -19.00 -8.60
CA PHE A 63 1.74 -18.57 -7.98
C PHE A 63 0.85 -19.79 -7.71
N ASN A 64 0.42 -19.91 -6.45
CA ASN A 64 -0.61 -20.87 -6.05
C ASN A 64 -1.89 -20.11 -5.66
N GLU A 65 -3.04 -20.77 -5.82
CA GLU A 65 -4.35 -20.14 -5.56
C GLU A 65 -4.74 -20.16 -4.06
N GLU A 66 -3.79 -20.38 -3.14
CA GLU A 66 -4.05 -20.35 -1.69
C GLU A 66 -4.60 -18.99 -1.25
N TYR A 67 -4.03 -17.93 -1.82
CA TYR A 67 -4.51 -16.55 -1.63
C TYR A 67 -4.95 -15.94 -2.97
N SER A 68 -5.71 -14.84 -2.91
CA SER A 68 -6.04 -14.09 -4.12
C SER A 68 -4.77 -13.56 -4.80
N PHE A 69 -4.81 -13.41 -6.13
CA PHE A 69 -3.70 -12.84 -6.89
C PHE A 69 -3.29 -11.46 -6.36
N SER A 70 -4.26 -10.62 -5.98
CA SER A 70 -3.97 -9.31 -5.38
C SER A 70 -3.17 -9.43 -4.08
N THR A 71 -3.50 -10.39 -3.21
CA THR A 71 -2.78 -10.62 -1.94
C THR A 71 -1.34 -11.08 -2.19
N TRP A 72 -1.15 -11.98 -3.16
CA TRP A 72 0.17 -12.43 -3.58
C TRP A 72 1.00 -11.29 -4.22
N LEU A 73 0.41 -10.50 -5.11
CA LEU A 73 1.06 -9.34 -5.72
C LEU A 73 1.43 -8.28 -4.68
N TYR A 74 0.54 -8.02 -3.72
CA TYR A 74 0.82 -7.10 -2.61
C TYR A 74 2.01 -7.55 -1.76
N LYS A 75 2.15 -8.86 -1.52
CA LYS A 75 3.31 -9.42 -0.81
C LYS A 75 4.61 -9.08 -1.54
N ILE A 76 4.65 -9.26 -2.85
CA ILE A 76 5.84 -8.93 -3.67
C ILE A 76 6.13 -7.44 -3.62
N ALA A 77 5.12 -6.59 -3.87
CA ALA A 77 5.26 -5.15 -3.93
C ALA A 77 5.70 -4.54 -2.59
N ILE A 78 5.09 -4.97 -1.48
CA ILE A 78 5.41 -4.46 -0.15
C ILE A 78 6.79 -4.91 0.30
N ASN A 79 7.16 -6.17 0.09
CA ASN A 79 8.49 -6.65 0.45
C ASN A 79 9.58 -5.91 -0.33
N ASN A 80 9.35 -5.68 -1.63
CA ASN A 80 10.23 -4.85 -2.45
C ASN A 80 10.38 -3.42 -1.89
N CYS A 81 9.28 -2.80 -1.53
CA CYS A 81 9.25 -1.46 -0.97
C CYS A 81 9.96 -1.39 0.39
N ILE A 82 9.74 -2.35 1.29
CA ILE A 82 10.42 -2.43 2.60
C ILE A 82 11.94 -2.55 2.39
N ASP A 83 12.38 -3.39 1.47
CA ASP A 83 13.81 -3.57 1.16
C ASP A 83 14.42 -2.29 0.60
N HIS A 84 13.70 -1.58 -0.28
CA HIS A 84 14.12 -0.27 -0.81
C HIS A 84 14.27 0.76 0.32
N MET A 85 13.26 0.92 1.16
CA MET A 85 13.30 1.86 2.30
C MET A 85 14.44 1.53 3.28
N ARG A 86 14.68 0.23 3.56
CA ARG A 86 15.78 -0.21 4.40
C ARG A 86 17.15 0.15 3.82
N LYS A 87 17.34 -0.08 2.51
CA LYS A 87 18.59 0.29 1.81
C LYS A 87 18.82 1.80 1.80
N LYS A 88 17.76 2.58 1.55
CA LYS A 88 17.79 4.05 1.57
C LYS A 88 18.21 4.56 2.95
N LYS A 89 17.62 4.01 4.01
CA LYS A 89 17.95 4.36 5.38
C LYS A 89 19.42 4.06 5.72
N LEU A 90 19.95 2.92 5.32
CA LEU A 90 21.36 2.56 5.51
C LEU A 90 22.29 3.52 4.76
N LYS A 91 21.97 3.91 3.51
CA LYS A 91 22.75 4.90 2.75
C LYS A 91 22.74 6.27 3.43
N THR A 92 21.60 6.70 3.98
CA THR A 92 21.48 7.99 4.68
C THR A 92 22.28 8.01 5.99
N TYR A 93 22.37 6.91 6.71
CA TYR A 93 23.25 6.81 7.89
C TYR A 93 24.74 6.86 7.52
N SER A 94 25.11 6.37 6.34
CA SER A 94 26.51 6.39 5.87
C SER A 94 26.94 7.75 5.31
N ILE A 95 25.98 8.61 4.94
CA ILE A 95 26.24 9.95 4.38
C ILE A 95 25.51 10.95 5.27
N ASN A 96 26.18 11.38 6.33
CA ASN A 96 25.68 12.32 7.34
C ASN A 96 25.09 13.60 6.73
N LYS A 97 23.76 13.62 6.42
CA LYS A 97 22.94 14.85 6.35
C LYS A 97 21.45 14.47 6.29
N PRO A 98 20.59 15.06 7.15
CA PRO A 98 19.13 14.87 7.05
C PRO A 98 18.60 15.72 5.89
N ILE A 99 18.16 15.09 4.81
CA ILE A 99 17.35 15.75 3.79
C ILE A 99 15.88 15.59 4.20
N GLN A 100 15.31 16.69 4.68
CA GLN A 100 13.85 16.82 4.83
C GLN A 100 13.25 16.89 3.42
N SER A 101 12.61 15.83 3.00
CA SER A 101 11.76 15.83 1.81
C SER A 101 10.38 16.40 2.20
N LYS A 102 10.19 17.67 1.92
CA LYS A 102 8.87 18.31 1.86
C LYS A 102 8.52 18.38 0.38
N ASP A 103 7.57 17.56 -0.04
CA ASP A 103 6.63 17.85 -1.12
C ASP A 103 5.64 16.70 -1.20
N GLY A 104 4.49 16.92 -0.57
CA GLY A 104 3.37 15.98 -0.56
C GLY A 104 2.18 16.62 -1.24
N GLU A 105 2.09 16.54 -2.56
CA GLU A 105 0.81 16.70 -3.24
C GLU A 105 -0.02 15.43 -3.03
N LEU A 106 -1.11 15.59 -2.32
CA LEU A 106 -2.14 14.56 -2.10
C LEU A 106 -2.73 14.14 -3.44
N GLY A 107 -2.53 12.88 -3.82
CA GLY A 107 -3.25 12.27 -4.93
C GLY A 107 -4.76 12.39 -4.69
N ARG A 108 -5.47 12.97 -5.66
CA ARG A 108 -6.92 13.12 -5.66
C ARG A 108 -7.56 11.74 -5.68
N GLU A 109 -8.18 11.33 -4.57
CA GLU A 109 -9.26 10.37 -4.60
C GLU A 109 -10.46 11.06 -5.25
N PHE A 110 -11.10 10.41 -6.23
CA PHE A 110 -12.30 10.94 -6.86
C PHE A 110 -13.43 10.99 -5.82
N PRO A 111 -14.06 12.14 -5.58
CA PRO A 111 -15.13 12.24 -4.60
C PRO A 111 -16.41 11.59 -5.13
N ASP A 112 -17.06 10.83 -4.28
CA ASP A 112 -18.43 10.37 -4.48
C ASP A 112 -19.37 11.59 -4.48
N THR A 113 -20.03 11.85 -5.62
CA THR A 113 -20.76 13.11 -5.91
C THR A 113 -22.12 13.24 -5.24
N SER A 114 -22.41 12.47 -4.20
CA SER A 114 -23.72 12.44 -3.55
C SER A 114 -23.90 13.35 -2.30
N MET A 115 -22.88 14.10 -1.89
CA MET A 115 -22.91 14.96 -0.71
C MET A 115 -22.96 16.45 -1.04
N SER A 116 -23.61 17.28 -0.17
CA SER A 116 -23.63 18.74 -0.31
C SER A 116 -22.20 19.32 -0.17
N PRO A 117 -21.89 20.45 -0.86
CA PRO A 117 -20.55 21.04 -0.92
C PRO A 117 -19.88 21.25 0.44
N ASP A 118 -20.60 21.71 1.44
CA ASP A 118 -20.07 21.96 2.79
C ASP A 118 -19.68 20.68 3.53
N LYS A 119 -20.46 19.58 3.30
CA LYS A 119 -20.13 18.27 3.88
C LYS A 119 -18.94 17.63 3.17
N GLN A 120 -18.76 17.88 1.87
CA GLN A 120 -17.60 17.39 1.11
C GLN A 120 -16.31 18.05 1.61
N ILE A 121 -16.29 19.36 1.77
CA ILE A 121 -15.12 20.11 2.28
C ILE A 121 -14.72 19.62 3.67
N LEU A 122 -15.68 19.47 4.59
CA LEU A 122 -15.43 18.93 5.93
C LEU A 122 -14.91 17.48 5.91
N THR A 123 -15.38 16.67 4.97
CA THR A 123 -14.93 15.28 4.83
C THR A 123 -13.52 15.23 4.28
N GLU A 124 -13.19 16.05 3.30
CA GLU A 124 -11.84 16.16 2.73
C GLU A 124 -10.82 16.68 3.76
N GLU A 125 -11.16 17.67 4.55
CA GLU A 125 -10.29 18.17 5.63
C GLU A 125 -10.01 17.08 6.68
N LYS A 126 -11.05 16.35 7.10
CA LYS A 126 -10.88 15.20 8.01
C LYS A 126 -10.02 14.11 7.40
N ALA A 127 -10.21 13.79 6.12
CA ALA A 127 -9.40 12.81 5.41
C ALA A 127 -7.92 13.23 5.35
N LYS A 128 -7.62 14.50 5.08
CA LYS A 128 -6.26 15.06 5.11
C LYS A 128 -5.61 14.96 6.48
N ILE A 129 -6.35 15.28 7.54
CA ILE A 129 -5.86 15.18 8.93
C ILE A 129 -5.54 13.73 9.29
N ILE A 130 -6.42 12.78 8.91
CA ILE A 130 -6.21 11.35 9.14
C ILE A 130 -5.00 10.85 8.35
N ALA A 131 -4.89 11.20 7.07
CA ALA A 131 -3.77 10.83 6.22
C ALA A 131 -2.43 11.31 6.80
N ALA A 132 -2.35 12.57 7.21
CA ALA A 132 -1.17 13.13 7.87
C ALA A 132 -0.82 12.38 9.17
N ALA A 133 -1.83 12.02 9.98
CA ALA A 133 -1.60 11.25 11.21
C ALA A 133 -1.08 9.84 10.94
N ILE A 134 -1.54 9.19 9.84
CA ILE A 134 -1.04 7.88 9.39
C ILE A 134 0.40 7.99 8.91
N ASP A 135 0.75 9.08 8.21
CA ASP A 135 2.11 9.30 7.70
C ASP A 135 3.16 9.45 8.80
N GLU A 136 2.75 9.96 9.94
CA GLU A 136 3.61 10.10 11.12
C GLU A 136 3.75 8.81 11.95
N LEU A 137 3.08 7.70 11.57
CA LEU A 137 3.26 6.42 12.24
C LEU A 137 4.61 5.80 11.88
N PRO A 138 5.27 5.07 12.80
CA PRO A 138 6.38 4.20 12.44
C PRO A 138 5.98 3.22 11.33
N GLU A 139 6.91 2.95 10.39
CA GLU A 139 6.67 2.16 9.17
C GLU A 139 5.90 0.86 9.39
N ASN A 140 6.31 0.08 10.42
CA ASN A 140 5.67 -1.20 10.75
C ASN A 140 4.18 -1.08 11.12
N TYR A 141 3.78 0.03 11.75
CA TYR A 141 2.39 0.30 12.12
C TYR A 141 1.63 0.90 10.95
N LYS A 142 2.26 1.80 10.19
CA LYS A 142 1.70 2.43 8.99
C LYS A 142 1.28 1.38 7.97
N ILE A 143 2.19 0.44 7.62
CA ILE A 143 1.91 -0.62 6.66
C ILE A 143 0.71 -1.47 7.11
N ALA A 144 0.68 -1.89 8.38
CA ALA A 144 -0.39 -2.72 8.90
C ALA A 144 -1.77 -2.02 8.86
N ILE A 145 -1.82 -0.72 9.18
CA ILE A 145 -3.03 0.10 9.12
C ILE A 145 -3.49 0.33 7.69
N VAL A 146 -2.57 0.65 6.77
CA VAL A 146 -2.90 0.85 5.35
C VAL A 146 -3.49 -0.44 4.75
N LEU A 147 -2.85 -1.59 4.96
CA LEU A 147 -3.38 -2.87 4.49
C LEU A 147 -4.75 -3.19 5.06
N ARG A 148 -5.00 -2.89 6.34
CA ARG A 148 -6.29 -3.19 6.97
C ARG A 148 -7.40 -2.25 6.54
N HIS A 149 -7.15 -0.94 6.46
CA HIS A 149 -8.19 0.06 6.29
C HIS A 149 -8.32 0.61 4.87
N SER A 150 -7.22 0.67 4.11
CA SER A 150 -7.28 1.14 2.72
C SER A 150 -7.44 -0.02 1.74
N GLU A 151 -6.82 -1.16 2.03
CA GLU A 151 -6.82 -2.33 1.13
C GLU A 151 -7.75 -3.45 1.63
N GLU A 152 -8.48 -3.22 2.73
CA GLU A 152 -9.49 -4.11 3.32
C GLU A 152 -9.02 -5.56 3.57
N LYS A 153 -7.70 -5.76 3.75
CA LYS A 153 -7.12 -7.09 3.95
C LYS A 153 -7.49 -7.68 5.32
N SER A 154 -7.73 -8.99 5.36
CA SER A 154 -7.90 -9.72 6.62
C SER A 154 -6.59 -9.75 7.42
N TYR A 155 -6.66 -10.08 8.69
CA TYR A 155 -5.44 -10.20 9.52
C TYR A 155 -4.54 -11.34 9.04
N GLU A 156 -5.12 -12.41 8.53
CA GLU A 156 -4.45 -13.57 7.95
C GLU A 156 -3.74 -13.18 6.65
N GLU A 157 -4.41 -12.44 5.77
CA GLU A 157 -3.79 -11.91 4.55
C GLU A 157 -2.63 -10.96 4.89
N ILE A 158 -2.81 -10.07 5.87
CA ILE A 158 -1.74 -9.16 6.32
C ILE A 158 -0.56 -9.95 6.89
N ALA A 159 -0.81 -10.99 7.67
CA ALA A 159 0.24 -11.88 8.18
C ALA A 159 1.02 -12.54 7.04
N HIS A 160 0.32 -13.01 6.01
CA HIS A 160 0.93 -13.59 4.81
C HIS A 160 1.72 -12.54 4.00
N ILE A 161 1.14 -11.36 3.75
CA ILE A 161 1.78 -10.27 3.00
C ILE A 161 3.08 -9.82 3.68
N LEU A 162 3.04 -9.58 4.99
CA LEU A 162 4.18 -9.06 5.76
C LEU A 162 5.13 -10.15 6.24
N ASN A 163 4.79 -11.42 6.03
CA ASN A 163 5.55 -12.59 6.52
C ASN A 163 5.82 -12.51 8.04
N ILE A 164 4.78 -12.24 8.83
CA ILE A 164 4.84 -12.12 10.29
C ILE A 164 3.71 -12.93 10.96
N PRO A 165 3.87 -13.36 12.21
CA PRO A 165 2.81 -14.06 12.93
C PRO A 165 1.54 -13.23 13.07
N LEU A 166 0.37 -13.90 13.02
CA LEU A 166 -0.95 -13.27 13.19
C LEU A 166 -1.08 -12.45 14.48
N GLY A 167 -0.49 -12.94 15.59
CA GLY A 167 -0.43 -12.20 16.84
C GLY A 167 0.30 -10.86 16.72
N THR A 168 1.38 -10.83 15.92
CA THR A 168 2.14 -9.60 15.64
C THR A 168 1.29 -8.61 14.81
N VAL A 169 0.51 -9.09 13.84
CA VAL A 169 -0.42 -8.23 13.08
C VAL A 169 -1.44 -7.59 14.00
N LYS A 170 -2.09 -8.38 14.86
CA LYS A 170 -3.07 -7.89 15.85
C LYS A 170 -2.45 -6.81 16.74
N ALA A 171 -1.26 -7.06 17.26
CA ALA A 171 -0.53 -6.12 18.11
C ALA A 171 -0.16 -4.82 17.36
N ARG A 172 0.32 -4.91 16.10
CA ARG A 172 0.66 -3.74 15.28
C ARG A 172 -0.56 -2.88 15.00
N ILE A 173 -1.68 -3.48 14.60
CA ILE A 173 -2.92 -2.75 14.32
C ILE A 173 -3.48 -2.10 15.59
N PHE A 174 -3.47 -2.80 16.71
CA PHE A 174 -3.90 -2.23 17.99
C PHE A 174 -3.06 -1.02 18.38
N ARG A 175 -1.72 -1.14 18.37
CA ARG A 175 -0.82 -0.03 18.71
C ARG A 175 -0.93 1.13 17.74
N ALA A 176 -1.09 0.87 16.45
CA ALA A 176 -1.30 1.90 15.44
C ALA A 176 -2.58 2.70 15.73
N ARG A 177 -3.69 2.02 16.05
CA ARG A 177 -4.96 2.68 16.42
C ARG A 177 -4.82 3.54 17.68
N GLU A 178 -4.13 3.06 18.71
CA GLU A 178 -3.88 3.85 19.93
C GLU A 178 -3.03 5.10 19.64
N MET A 179 -2.01 4.98 18.79
CA MET A 179 -1.20 6.14 18.37
C MET A 179 -2.03 7.13 17.58
N LEU A 180 -2.84 6.67 16.62
CA LEU A 180 -3.75 7.53 15.84
C LEU A 180 -4.77 8.22 16.74
N LYS A 181 -5.38 7.49 17.68
CA LYS A 181 -6.33 8.07 18.65
C LYS A 181 -5.71 9.21 19.45
N LYS A 182 -4.47 9.04 19.93
CA LYS A 182 -3.75 10.11 20.63
C LYS A 182 -3.48 11.31 19.73
N LYS A 183 -3.05 11.10 18.48
CA LYS A 183 -2.74 12.17 17.53
C LYS A 183 -3.96 12.94 17.05
N LEU A 184 -5.10 12.24 16.91
CA LEU A 184 -6.36 12.81 16.40
C LEU A 184 -7.21 13.42 17.51
N LYS A 185 -6.89 13.14 18.79
CA LYS A 185 -7.60 13.74 19.93
C LYS A 185 -7.44 15.26 19.92
N GLY A 186 -8.55 15.98 19.73
CA GLY A 186 -8.59 17.44 19.62
C GLY A 186 -8.45 18.02 18.20
N LYS A 187 -8.10 17.21 17.20
CA LYS A 187 -8.03 17.65 15.79
C LYS A 187 -9.31 17.40 15.00
N LEU A 188 -10.13 16.42 15.43
CA LEU A 188 -11.39 16.03 14.76
C LEU A 188 -12.65 16.53 15.47
N ILE A 189 -12.50 17.21 16.63
CA ILE A 189 -13.60 17.81 17.40
C ILE A 189 -13.49 19.33 17.20
N ARG A 190 -13.99 19.79 16.09
CA ARG A 190 -14.45 21.15 15.84
C ARG A 190 -15.68 21.12 14.98
#